data_483d9f4c5e0f5ba61cd1e5a78244cf5d
#
_entry.id   483d9f4c5e0f5ba61cd1e5a78244cf5d
#
_cell.length_a   1.000
_cell.length_b   1.000
_cell.length_c   1.000
_cell.angle_alpha   90.00
_cell.angle_beta   90.00
_cell.angle_gamma   90.00
#
_symmetry.space_group_name_H-M   'P 1'
#
loop_
_entity.id
_entity.type
_entity.pdbx_description
1 polymer ?
#
loop_
_entity_poly.entity_id
_entity_poly.type
_entity_poly.pdbx_seq_one_letter_code
_entity_poly.pdbx_strand_id
1 'polypeptide(L)'
;MGRRGLAEMEREPRVPILLYHKVGRPPRGARVPGQYVSPGLFRKHLDYLAKRGYAGLSLLDLVQKDRPLPPRPIVITFDDGYRCLYQEAFPLLAEAGFTATVFLVAGALGASNLWEQAVGDVAEQMLDLPEVREMRAGGIEFGSHTLSHAHLTELREEEARREIADSRARLAEALGEPCRAFAYPYGEWNARVKDLVAEAGYEAACTTVRAWASREDDPLALPRINIRRYNVLPRFAQKLRQAERARP
;
A
#
# COMPACT_ATOMS: atom_id res chain seq x y z
N MET A 1 -13.59 -15.12 37.81
CA MET A 1 -13.05 -14.52 36.54
C MET A 1 -11.68 -15.13 36.28
N GLY A 2 -11.61 -16.01 35.31
CA GLY A 2 -10.49 -16.93 35.14
C GLY A 2 -9.32 -16.36 34.38
N ARG A 3 -8.14 -16.92 34.58
CA ARG A 3 -6.83 -16.59 33.94
C ARG A 3 -6.84 -16.50 32.40
N ARG A 4 -7.88 -16.95 31.71
CA ARG A 4 -8.06 -16.78 30.24
C ARG A 4 -8.38 -15.34 29.84
N GLY A 5 -9.08 -14.55 30.69
CA GLY A 5 -9.43 -13.16 30.35
C GLY A 5 -8.27 -12.16 30.46
N LEU A 6 -7.24 -12.45 31.25
CA LEU A 6 -6.06 -11.56 31.39
C LEU A 6 -5.05 -11.76 30.26
N ALA A 7 -4.92 -12.97 29.72
CA ALA A 7 -4.00 -13.26 28.60
C ALA A 7 -4.51 -12.76 27.22
N GLU A 8 -5.82 -12.49 27.09
CA GLU A 8 -6.41 -11.90 25.88
C GLU A 8 -6.31 -10.37 25.87
N MET A 9 -6.07 -9.72 27.00
CA MET A 9 -5.95 -8.25 27.11
C MET A 9 -4.55 -7.71 26.76
N GLU A 10 -3.54 -8.56 26.60
CA GLU A 10 -2.15 -8.15 26.36
C GLU A 10 -1.67 -8.30 24.91
N ARG A 11 -2.48 -8.79 23.99
CA ARG A 11 -2.04 -8.90 22.59
C ARG A 11 -2.35 -7.62 21.83
N GLU A 12 -1.31 -7.03 21.24
CA GLU A 12 -1.45 -5.91 20.31
C GLU A 12 -2.50 -6.23 19.22
N PRO A 13 -3.39 -5.28 18.92
CA PRO A 13 -4.43 -5.50 17.92
C PRO A 13 -3.83 -5.78 16.55
N ARG A 14 -4.33 -6.81 15.89
CA ARG A 14 -3.96 -7.07 14.49
C ARG A 14 -4.74 -6.17 13.56
N VAL A 15 -4.06 -5.64 12.55
CA VAL A 15 -4.55 -4.60 11.65
C VAL A 15 -4.53 -5.08 10.20
N PRO A 16 -5.65 -5.07 9.48
CA PRO A 16 -5.64 -5.37 8.05
C PRO A 16 -5.00 -4.22 7.26
N ILE A 17 -4.03 -4.53 6.42
CA ILE A 17 -3.47 -3.63 5.42
C ILE A 17 -3.98 -4.08 4.06
N LEU A 18 -4.80 -3.27 3.42
CA LEU A 18 -5.38 -3.57 2.10
C LEU A 18 -4.43 -3.11 0.99
N LEU A 19 -4.19 -3.97 0.01
CA LEU A 19 -3.44 -3.64 -1.18
C LEU A 19 -4.38 -3.52 -2.38
N TYR A 20 -4.45 -2.34 -2.96
CA TYR A 20 -5.05 -2.02 -4.25
C TYR A 20 -3.96 -1.56 -5.24
N HIS A 21 -4.31 -1.44 -6.52
CA HIS A 21 -3.47 -0.82 -7.54
C HIS A 21 -4.28 0.27 -8.27
N LYS A 22 -5.30 -0.10 -9.03
CA LYS A 22 -6.06 0.78 -9.91
C LYS A 22 -7.52 0.89 -9.46
N VAL A 23 -8.05 2.12 -9.37
CA VAL A 23 -9.49 2.34 -9.21
C VAL A 23 -10.01 2.87 -10.54
N GLY A 24 -10.78 2.04 -11.26
CA GLY A 24 -11.22 2.36 -12.60
C GLY A 24 -11.79 1.14 -13.33
N ARG A 25 -12.04 1.31 -14.63
CA ARG A 25 -12.40 0.21 -15.53
C ARG A 25 -11.16 -0.18 -16.36
N PRO A 26 -10.87 -1.49 -16.51
CA PRO A 26 -9.75 -1.90 -17.34
C PRO A 26 -9.97 -1.44 -18.78
N PRO A 27 -8.99 -0.78 -19.42
CA PRO A 27 -9.06 -0.47 -20.84
C PRO A 27 -9.02 -1.75 -21.68
N ARG A 28 -9.45 -1.63 -22.94
CA ARG A 28 -9.40 -2.76 -23.89
C ARG A 28 -7.92 -3.14 -24.11
N GLY A 29 -7.60 -4.41 -23.92
CA GLY A 29 -6.23 -4.91 -24.07
C GLY A 29 -5.41 -4.98 -22.78
N ALA A 30 -5.93 -4.52 -21.64
CA ALA A 30 -5.25 -4.67 -20.35
C ALA A 30 -4.94 -6.15 -20.06
N ARG A 31 -3.68 -6.46 -19.81
CA ARG A 31 -3.21 -7.84 -19.53
C ARG A 31 -3.53 -8.30 -18.11
N VAL A 32 -3.57 -7.36 -17.17
CA VAL A 32 -3.87 -7.64 -15.76
C VAL A 32 -5.17 -6.96 -15.31
N PRO A 33 -6.33 -7.27 -15.93
CA PRO A 33 -7.60 -6.61 -15.63
C PRO A 33 -8.07 -6.85 -14.18
N GLY A 34 -7.48 -7.82 -13.48
CA GLY A 34 -7.76 -8.11 -12.07
C GLY A 34 -7.36 -6.99 -11.11
N GLN A 35 -6.41 -6.13 -11.46
CA GLN A 35 -5.94 -5.03 -10.63
C GLN A 35 -6.91 -3.83 -10.61
N TYR A 36 -7.85 -3.75 -11.56
CA TYR A 36 -8.80 -2.64 -11.65
C TYR A 36 -10.03 -2.90 -10.77
N VAL A 37 -10.18 -2.17 -9.70
CA VAL A 37 -11.40 -2.15 -8.89
C VAL A 37 -12.26 -0.99 -9.37
N SER A 38 -13.50 -1.26 -9.83
CA SER A 38 -14.35 -0.16 -10.31
C SER A 38 -14.67 0.85 -9.19
N PRO A 39 -14.85 2.15 -9.49
CA PRO A 39 -15.17 3.17 -8.48
C PRO A 39 -16.39 2.80 -7.62
N GLY A 40 -17.43 2.26 -8.25
CA GLY A 40 -18.63 1.79 -7.53
C GLY A 40 -18.38 0.58 -6.61
N LEU A 41 -17.42 -0.30 -6.94
CA LEU A 41 -17.02 -1.40 -6.06
C LEU A 41 -16.11 -0.88 -4.94
N PHE A 42 -15.21 0.04 -5.23
CA PHE A 42 -14.35 0.67 -4.22
C PHE A 42 -15.18 1.44 -3.18
N ARG A 43 -16.16 2.23 -3.61
CA ARG A 43 -17.15 2.89 -2.72
C ARG A 43 -17.84 1.86 -1.81
N LYS A 44 -18.31 0.73 -2.35
CA LYS A 44 -18.92 -0.34 -1.54
C LYS A 44 -17.96 -0.94 -0.52
N HIS A 45 -16.67 -1.05 -0.83
CA HIS A 45 -15.66 -1.49 0.15
C HIS A 45 -15.52 -0.46 1.28
N LEU A 46 -15.41 0.83 0.95
CA LEU A 46 -15.32 1.91 1.96
C LEU A 46 -16.58 1.96 2.84
N ASP A 47 -17.77 1.90 2.24
CA ASP A 47 -19.06 1.85 2.97
C ASP A 47 -19.13 0.66 3.92
N TYR A 48 -18.65 -0.52 3.47
CA TYR A 48 -18.59 -1.71 4.33
C TYR A 48 -17.67 -1.50 5.52
N LEU A 49 -16.49 -0.91 5.32
CA LEU A 49 -15.53 -0.62 6.37
C LEU A 49 -16.09 0.40 7.37
N ALA A 50 -16.65 1.51 6.87
CA ALA A 50 -17.26 2.56 7.70
C ALA A 50 -18.41 1.99 8.56
N LYS A 51 -19.35 1.24 7.95
CA LYS A 51 -20.46 0.59 8.66
C LYS A 51 -20.02 -0.43 9.72
N ARG A 52 -18.80 -0.94 9.62
CA ARG A 52 -18.19 -1.86 10.59
C ARG A 52 -17.33 -1.13 11.62
N GLY A 53 -17.28 0.21 11.58
CA GLY A 53 -16.53 1.04 12.52
C GLY A 53 -15.02 0.96 12.35
N TYR A 54 -14.52 0.63 11.14
CA TYR A 54 -13.10 0.72 10.84
C TYR A 54 -12.69 2.20 10.75
N ALA A 55 -11.50 2.50 11.30
CA ALA A 55 -10.87 3.81 11.20
C ALA A 55 -9.59 3.72 10.37
N GLY A 56 -9.48 4.56 9.34
CA GLY A 56 -8.32 4.62 8.46
C GLY A 56 -7.08 5.18 9.15
N LEU A 57 -5.94 4.54 8.91
CA LEU A 57 -4.61 4.98 9.31
C LEU A 57 -3.70 5.02 8.11
N SER A 58 -2.64 5.85 8.16
CA SER A 58 -1.50 5.69 7.27
C SER A 58 -0.64 4.48 7.70
N LEU A 59 0.27 4.04 6.83
CA LEU A 59 1.17 2.94 7.17
C LEU A 59 2.15 3.35 8.27
N LEU A 60 2.64 4.59 8.23
CA LEU A 60 3.56 5.10 9.27
C LEU A 60 2.86 5.25 10.62
N ASP A 61 1.58 5.68 10.66
CA ASP A 61 0.81 5.72 11.91
C ASP A 61 0.66 4.31 12.54
N LEU A 62 0.55 3.27 11.71
CA LEU A 62 0.48 1.89 12.21
C LEU A 62 1.76 1.49 12.95
N VAL A 63 2.94 1.80 12.43
CA VAL A 63 4.22 1.35 13.01
C VAL A 63 4.72 2.23 14.16
N GLN A 64 4.17 3.43 14.36
CA GLN A 64 4.48 4.30 15.48
C GLN A 64 3.89 3.74 16.78
N LYS A 65 4.75 3.21 17.67
CA LYS A 65 4.33 2.52 18.90
C LYS A 65 3.82 3.47 20.00
N ASP A 66 4.21 4.73 19.96
CA ASP A 66 3.84 5.78 20.92
C ASP A 66 2.42 6.35 20.69
N ARG A 67 1.80 6.10 19.54
CA ARG A 67 0.43 6.54 19.24
C ARG A 67 -0.57 5.42 19.51
N PRO A 68 -1.68 5.68 20.25
CA PRO A 68 -2.73 4.69 20.43
C PRO A 68 -3.43 4.39 19.10
N LEU A 69 -3.72 3.12 18.84
CA LEU A 69 -4.54 2.72 17.69
C LEU A 69 -6.02 3.00 17.98
N PRO A 70 -6.80 3.40 16.97
CA PRO A 70 -8.26 3.47 17.10
C PRO A 70 -8.84 2.06 17.34
N PRO A 71 -10.10 1.94 17.80
CA PRO A 71 -10.71 0.65 18.17
C PRO A 71 -10.72 -0.40 17.06
N ARG A 72 -10.81 -0.01 15.81
CA ARG A 72 -10.80 -0.91 14.63
C ARG A 72 -9.95 -0.30 13.53
N PRO A 73 -8.62 -0.37 13.66
CA PRO A 73 -7.71 0.24 12.71
C PRO A 73 -7.70 -0.52 11.38
N ILE A 74 -7.51 0.21 10.29
CA ILE A 74 -7.27 -0.35 8.95
C ILE A 74 -6.34 0.56 8.17
N VAL A 75 -5.42 -0.03 7.41
CA VAL A 75 -4.59 0.70 6.44
C VAL A 75 -5.05 0.35 5.04
N ILE A 76 -5.25 1.37 4.20
CA ILE A 76 -5.53 1.22 2.77
C ILE A 76 -4.26 1.60 2.02
N THR A 77 -3.74 0.71 1.17
CA THR A 77 -2.55 1.00 0.37
C THR A 77 -2.83 0.85 -1.11
N PHE A 78 -2.15 1.65 -1.92
CA PHE A 78 -2.14 1.56 -3.38
C PHE A 78 -0.69 1.48 -3.86
N ASP A 79 -0.40 0.52 -4.72
CA ASP A 79 0.91 0.42 -5.36
C ASP A 79 0.93 1.15 -6.70
N ASP A 80 2.13 1.39 -7.22
CA ASP A 80 2.49 1.96 -8.52
C ASP A 80 2.28 3.47 -8.66
N GLY A 81 1.20 4.05 -8.13
CA GLY A 81 0.92 5.49 -8.23
C GLY A 81 0.24 5.88 -9.55
N TYR A 82 -0.74 5.10 -10.03
CA TYR A 82 -1.53 5.43 -11.22
C TYR A 82 -2.38 6.69 -11.05
N ARG A 83 -2.50 7.48 -12.12
CA ARG A 83 -3.30 8.73 -12.12
C ARG A 83 -4.78 8.52 -11.80
N CYS A 84 -5.33 7.36 -12.10
CA CYS A 84 -6.71 7.01 -11.73
C CYS A 84 -6.95 7.06 -10.20
N LEU A 85 -5.91 7.02 -9.37
CA LEU A 85 -6.06 7.20 -7.92
C LEU A 85 -6.46 8.62 -7.54
N TYR A 86 -5.89 9.63 -8.21
CA TYR A 86 -6.29 11.02 -8.03
C TYR A 86 -7.73 11.25 -8.52
N GLN A 87 -8.06 10.74 -9.69
CA GLN A 87 -9.34 10.99 -10.34
C GLN A 87 -10.52 10.27 -9.67
N GLU A 88 -10.31 9.05 -9.16
CA GLU A 88 -11.37 8.15 -8.73
C GLU A 88 -11.27 7.77 -7.24
N ALA A 89 -10.08 7.38 -6.76
CA ALA A 89 -9.94 6.89 -5.40
C ALA A 89 -9.91 8.00 -4.35
N PHE A 90 -9.17 9.06 -4.61
CA PHE A 90 -8.98 10.18 -3.68
C PHE A 90 -10.30 10.86 -3.26
N PRO A 91 -11.20 11.25 -4.19
CA PRO A 91 -12.50 11.80 -3.81
C PRO A 91 -13.35 10.84 -2.97
N LEU A 92 -13.31 9.54 -3.29
CA LEU A 92 -14.07 8.53 -2.56
C LEU A 92 -13.52 8.28 -1.15
N LEU A 93 -12.20 8.32 -0.97
CA LEU A 93 -11.56 8.24 0.34
C LEU A 93 -11.96 9.44 1.20
N ALA A 94 -11.86 10.65 0.67
CA ALA A 94 -12.23 11.89 1.36
C ALA A 94 -13.71 11.87 1.78
N GLU A 95 -14.63 11.49 0.88
CA GLU A 95 -16.06 11.39 1.16
C GLU A 95 -16.36 10.37 2.28
N ALA A 96 -15.64 9.25 2.31
CA ALA A 96 -15.81 8.20 3.30
C ALA A 96 -15.04 8.43 4.62
N GLY A 97 -14.22 9.49 4.71
CA GLY A 97 -13.40 9.80 5.88
C GLY A 97 -12.23 8.83 6.11
N PHE A 98 -11.71 8.22 5.04
CA PHE A 98 -10.54 7.35 5.09
C PHE A 98 -9.31 8.05 4.50
N THR A 99 -8.15 7.75 5.08
CA THR A 99 -6.84 8.02 4.47
C THR A 99 -6.29 6.78 3.79
N ALA A 100 -5.16 6.94 3.08
CA ALA A 100 -4.45 5.84 2.44
C ALA A 100 -2.95 6.15 2.35
N THR A 101 -2.15 5.11 2.08
CA THR A 101 -0.73 5.23 1.69
C THR A 101 -0.59 4.83 0.23
N VAL A 102 0.00 5.69 -0.60
CA VAL A 102 0.25 5.43 -2.02
C VAL A 102 1.75 5.27 -2.25
N PHE A 103 2.17 4.13 -2.79
CA PHE A 103 3.55 3.83 -3.13
C PHE A 103 3.83 4.21 -4.58
N LEU A 104 4.77 5.15 -4.78
CA LEU A 104 5.08 5.75 -6.06
C LEU A 104 6.33 5.11 -6.69
N VAL A 105 6.26 4.76 -7.96
CA VAL A 105 7.46 4.49 -8.77
C VAL A 105 8.12 5.83 -9.09
N ALA A 106 9.20 6.15 -8.38
CA ALA A 106 9.77 7.49 -8.34
C ALA A 106 10.26 8.00 -9.72
N GLY A 107 10.69 7.09 -10.59
CA GLY A 107 11.10 7.39 -11.95
C GLY A 107 9.95 7.66 -12.92
N ALA A 108 8.71 7.30 -12.54
CA ALA A 108 7.54 7.37 -13.42
C ALA A 108 6.60 8.54 -13.12
N LEU A 109 6.91 9.42 -12.15
CA LEU A 109 6.08 10.58 -11.83
C LEU A 109 5.84 11.46 -13.08
N GLY A 110 4.56 11.70 -13.39
CA GLY A 110 4.13 12.48 -14.57
C GLY A 110 4.35 11.79 -15.91
N ALA A 111 4.78 10.54 -15.91
CA ALA A 111 5.05 9.73 -17.10
C ALA A 111 4.03 8.59 -17.27
N SER A 112 4.46 7.42 -17.71
CA SER A 112 3.62 6.23 -17.87
C SER A 112 4.27 4.98 -17.28
N ASN A 113 3.50 3.91 -17.13
CA ASN A 113 3.88 2.60 -16.58
C ASN A 113 4.81 1.80 -17.50
N LEU A 114 6.03 2.26 -17.75
CA LEU A 114 6.96 1.66 -18.73
C LEU A 114 7.25 0.18 -18.44
N TRP A 115 7.29 -0.24 -17.18
CA TRP A 115 7.53 -1.64 -16.78
C TRP A 115 6.42 -2.59 -17.24
N GLU A 116 5.15 -2.16 -17.24
CA GLU A 116 4.05 -2.94 -17.77
C GLU A 116 4.02 -2.91 -19.31
N GLN A 117 4.33 -1.75 -19.93
CA GLN A 117 4.43 -1.64 -21.38
C GLN A 117 5.55 -2.53 -21.95
N ALA A 118 6.67 -2.67 -21.25
CA ALA A 118 7.77 -3.56 -21.63
C ALA A 118 7.34 -5.03 -21.78
N VAL A 119 6.31 -5.45 -21.04
CA VAL A 119 5.72 -6.79 -21.15
C VAL A 119 4.42 -6.80 -21.99
N GLY A 120 4.13 -5.72 -22.70
CA GLY A 120 3.03 -5.60 -23.65
C GLY A 120 1.66 -5.30 -23.03
N ASP A 121 1.62 -4.69 -21.85
CA ASP A 121 0.38 -4.15 -21.29
C ASP A 121 0.11 -2.73 -21.82
N VAL A 122 -1.08 -2.22 -21.56
CA VAL A 122 -1.51 -0.90 -22.01
C VAL A 122 -0.76 0.21 -21.30
N ALA A 123 -0.51 1.31 -22.01
CA ALA A 123 0.06 2.52 -21.43
C ALA A 123 -0.96 3.21 -20.53
N GLU A 124 -0.57 3.51 -19.29
CA GLU A 124 -1.36 4.25 -18.32
C GLU A 124 -0.58 5.42 -17.74
N GLN A 125 -1.30 6.51 -17.49
CA GLN A 125 -0.71 7.71 -16.89
C GLN A 125 -0.44 7.48 -15.40
N MET A 126 0.70 7.96 -14.94
CA MET A 126 1.06 8.00 -13.53
C MET A 126 0.71 9.36 -12.92
N LEU A 127 0.56 9.40 -11.59
CA LEU A 127 0.39 10.64 -10.85
C LEU A 127 1.52 11.63 -11.19
N ASP A 128 1.16 12.89 -11.39
CA ASP A 128 2.13 13.96 -11.48
C ASP A 128 2.35 14.66 -10.13
N LEU A 129 3.36 15.51 -10.04
CA LEU A 129 3.72 16.15 -8.78
C LEU A 129 2.64 17.13 -8.23
N PRO A 130 1.93 17.94 -9.05
CA PRO A 130 0.76 18.69 -8.60
C PRO A 130 -0.32 17.84 -7.95
N GLU A 131 -0.71 16.72 -8.59
CA GLU A 131 -1.71 15.77 -8.09
C GLU A 131 -1.27 15.13 -6.77
N VAL A 132 0.01 14.71 -6.68
CA VAL A 132 0.61 14.17 -5.45
C VAL A 132 0.55 15.17 -4.31
N ARG A 133 0.89 16.45 -4.57
CA ARG A 133 0.84 17.51 -3.55
C ARG A 133 -0.57 17.79 -3.07
N GLU A 134 -1.55 17.80 -3.95
CA GLU A 134 -2.96 17.97 -3.60
C GLU A 134 -3.48 16.79 -2.76
N MET A 135 -3.23 15.56 -3.20
CA MET A 135 -3.60 14.36 -2.43
C MET A 135 -2.95 14.36 -1.04
N ARG A 136 -1.68 14.76 -0.95
CA ARG A 136 -0.97 14.88 0.33
C ARG A 136 -1.60 15.92 1.25
N ALA A 137 -1.96 17.11 0.72
CA ALA A 137 -2.67 18.13 1.48
C ALA A 137 -4.04 17.64 1.96
N GLY A 138 -4.66 16.69 1.24
CA GLY A 138 -5.88 15.98 1.63
C GLY A 138 -5.64 14.78 2.57
N GLY A 139 -4.42 14.60 3.10
CA GLY A 139 -4.12 13.59 4.13
C GLY A 139 -3.68 12.22 3.59
N ILE A 140 -3.36 12.09 2.30
CA ILE A 140 -2.78 10.86 1.74
C ILE A 140 -1.28 10.82 2.05
N GLU A 141 -0.82 9.69 2.58
CA GLU A 141 0.61 9.39 2.79
C GLU A 141 1.22 8.86 1.50
N PHE A 142 2.47 9.24 1.22
CA PHE A 142 3.22 8.73 0.08
C PHE A 142 4.47 7.97 0.52
N GLY A 143 4.70 6.82 -0.13
CA GLY A 143 5.88 5.97 0.02
C GLY A 143 6.52 5.65 -1.32
N SER A 144 7.62 4.91 -1.29
CA SER A 144 8.38 4.49 -2.47
C SER A 144 8.02 3.09 -2.93
N HIS A 145 7.98 2.92 -4.26
CA HIS A 145 7.88 1.63 -4.94
C HIS A 145 9.05 1.44 -5.90
N THR A 146 10.27 1.78 -5.44
CA THR A 146 11.53 1.84 -6.19
C THR A 146 11.61 2.97 -7.23
N LEU A 147 12.73 3.04 -7.93
CA LEU A 147 12.94 4.03 -8.98
C LEU A 147 12.24 3.64 -10.29
N SER A 148 12.33 2.37 -10.69
CA SER A 148 11.86 1.87 -12.00
C SER A 148 10.91 0.68 -11.93
N HIS A 149 10.43 0.28 -10.73
CA HIS A 149 9.62 -0.93 -10.49
C HIS A 149 10.38 -2.24 -10.78
N ALA A 150 11.68 -2.29 -10.45
CA ALA A 150 12.55 -3.41 -10.74
C ALA A 150 12.30 -4.64 -9.84
N HIS A 151 12.62 -5.84 -10.34
CA HIS A 151 12.70 -7.09 -9.56
C HIS A 151 13.96 -7.07 -8.69
N LEU A 152 13.88 -6.49 -7.48
CA LEU A 152 15.04 -6.23 -6.61
C LEU A 152 15.85 -7.47 -6.26
N THR A 153 15.20 -8.63 -6.19
CA THR A 153 15.83 -9.91 -5.84
C THR A 153 16.71 -10.46 -6.97
N GLU A 154 16.48 -10.01 -8.21
CA GLU A 154 17.21 -10.41 -9.41
C GLU A 154 18.38 -9.48 -9.73
N LEU A 155 18.41 -8.27 -9.14
CA LEU A 155 19.46 -7.29 -9.37
C LEU A 155 20.73 -7.62 -8.59
N ARG A 156 21.88 -7.15 -9.10
CA ARG A 156 23.10 -7.04 -8.30
C ARG A 156 22.88 -6.07 -7.14
N GLU A 157 23.63 -6.24 -6.06
CA GLU A 157 23.43 -5.47 -4.84
C GLU A 157 23.49 -3.95 -5.08
N GLU A 158 24.47 -3.49 -5.83
CA GLU A 158 24.66 -2.07 -6.16
C GLU A 158 23.47 -1.49 -6.97
N GLU A 159 22.89 -2.28 -7.84
CA GLU A 159 21.71 -1.89 -8.63
C GLU A 159 20.46 -1.83 -7.74
N ALA A 160 20.25 -2.85 -6.90
CA ALA A 160 19.16 -2.85 -5.93
C ALA A 160 19.29 -1.68 -4.93
N ARG A 161 20.50 -1.38 -4.46
CA ARG A 161 20.79 -0.24 -3.59
C ARG A 161 20.39 1.08 -4.25
N ARG A 162 20.74 1.28 -5.53
CA ARG A 162 20.34 2.49 -6.27
C ARG A 162 18.83 2.58 -6.44
N GLU A 163 18.16 1.51 -6.85
CA GLU A 163 16.70 1.48 -6.97
C GLU A 163 15.99 1.92 -5.69
N ILE A 164 16.52 1.50 -4.53
CA ILE A 164 15.94 1.77 -3.21
C ILE A 164 16.33 3.18 -2.72
N ALA A 165 17.61 3.52 -2.74
CA ALA A 165 18.09 4.78 -2.17
C ALA A 165 17.75 5.99 -3.03
N ASP A 166 17.93 5.90 -4.37
CA ASP A 166 17.65 7.02 -5.27
C ASP A 166 16.14 7.30 -5.35
N SER A 167 15.29 6.27 -5.27
CA SER A 167 13.84 6.48 -5.20
C SER A 167 13.44 7.24 -3.95
N ARG A 168 14.05 6.91 -2.79
CA ARG A 168 13.81 7.61 -1.55
C ARG A 168 14.21 9.09 -1.63
N ALA A 169 15.44 9.33 -2.11
CA ALA A 169 15.97 10.69 -2.26
C ALA A 169 15.10 11.55 -3.20
N ARG A 170 14.75 10.99 -4.37
CA ARG A 170 13.91 11.66 -5.36
C ARG A 170 12.51 11.99 -4.84
N LEU A 171 11.89 11.07 -4.11
CA LEU A 171 10.57 11.33 -3.52
C LEU A 171 10.66 12.31 -2.35
N ALA A 172 11.70 12.25 -1.53
CA ALA A 172 11.90 13.23 -0.45
C ALA A 172 12.06 14.65 -0.99
N GLU A 173 12.80 14.84 -2.08
CA GLU A 173 12.91 16.11 -2.79
C GLU A 173 11.56 16.57 -3.36
N ALA A 174 10.84 15.69 -4.06
CA ALA A 174 9.57 16.02 -4.68
C ALA A 174 8.48 16.36 -3.67
N LEU A 175 8.45 15.67 -2.53
CA LEU A 175 7.48 15.86 -1.45
C LEU A 175 7.88 16.98 -0.47
N GLY A 176 9.15 17.33 -0.40
CA GLY A 176 9.68 18.30 0.59
C GLY A 176 9.73 17.72 2.01
N GLU A 177 9.70 16.41 2.16
CA GLU A 177 9.79 15.69 3.44
C GLU A 177 10.40 14.30 3.25
N PRO A 178 10.90 13.66 4.33
CA PRO A 178 11.48 12.32 4.22
C PRO A 178 10.47 11.28 3.74
N CYS A 179 10.80 10.52 2.70
CA CYS A 179 10.05 9.34 2.30
C CYS A 179 10.45 8.17 3.23
N ARG A 180 9.51 7.70 4.08
CA ARG A 180 9.79 6.71 5.13
C ARG A 180 9.10 5.37 4.95
N ALA A 181 8.12 5.28 4.03
CA ALA A 181 7.37 4.07 3.71
C ALA A 181 7.83 3.48 2.37
N PHE A 182 7.85 2.14 2.28
CA PHE A 182 8.28 1.40 1.11
C PHE A 182 7.30 0.25 0.79
N ALA A 183 7.18 -0.13 -0.49
CA ALA A 183 6.57 -1.40 -0.88
C ALA A 183 7.48 -2.11 -1.86
N TYR A 184 7.68 -3.41 -1.65
CA TYR A 184 8.49 -4.24 -2.55
C TYR A 184 7.74 -4.50 -3.86
N PRO A 185 8.28 -4.12 -5.04
CA PRO A 185 7.68 -4.48 -6.32
C PRO A 185 7.41 -5.98 -6.42
N TYR A 186 6.25 -6.36 -6.95
CA TYR A 186 5.77 -7.75 -7.03
C TYR A 186 5.59 -8.44 -5.67
N GLY A 187 5.92 -7.77 -4.55
CA GLY A 187 6.00 -8.35 -3.21
C GLY A 187 7.24 -9.21 -3.00
N GLU A 188 8.22 -9.14 -3.90
CA GLU A 188 9.44 -9.93 -3.87
C GLU A 188 10.50 -9.30 -2.99
N TRP A 189 10.96 -10.05 -1.99
CA TRP A 189 11.99 -9.63 -1.07
C TRP A 189 12.76 -10.83 -0.52
N ASN A 190 13.96 -10.57 -0.01
CA ASN A 190 14.79 -11.50 0.74
C ASN A 190 15.57 -10.72 1.82
N ALA A 191 16.34 -11.41 2.65
CA ALA A 191 17.09 -10.76 3.74
C ALA A 191 17.98 -9.62 3.21
N ARG A 192 18.73 -9.86 2.12
CA ARG A 192 19.61 -8.86 1.50
C ARG A 192 18.85 -7.60 1.08
N VAL A 193 17.72 -7.75 0.36
CA VAL A 193 16.91 -6.61 -0.11
C VAL A 193 16.30 -5.86 1.07
N LYS A 194 15.83 -6.58 2.11
CA LYS A 194 15.31 -5.94 3.33
C LYS A 194 16.39 -5.14 4.07
N ASP A 195 17.61 -5.66 4.16
CA ASP A 195 18.73 -4.94 4.77
C ASP A 195 19.03 -3.65 4.00
N LEU A 196 19.02 -3.67 2.66
CA LEU A 196 19.17 -2.46 1.83
C LEU A 196 18.05 -1.43 2.06
N VAL A 197 16.81 -1.87 2.27
CA VAL A 197 15.68 -1.00 2.61
C VAL A 197 15.88 -0.36 3.99
N ALA A 198 16.37 -1.13 4.98
CA ALA A 198 16.72 -0.62 6.30
C ALA A 198 17.87 0.40 6.24
N GLU A 199 18.96 0.07 5.54
CA GLU A 199 20.13 0.94 5.35
C GLU A 199 19.78 2.26 4.65
N ALA A 200 18.83 2.22 3.71
CA ALA A 200 18.31 3.42 3.06
C ALA A 200 17.49 4.32 4.00
N GLY A 201 17.08 3.82 5.19
CA GLY A 201 16.37 4.58 6.21
C GLY A 201 14.84 4.60 6.03
N TYR A 202 14.27 3.58 5.42
CA TYR A 202 12.81 3.36 5.48
C TYR A 202 12.42 2.80 6.86
N GLU A 203 11.26 3.21 7.35
CA GLU A 203 10.74 2.83 8.68
C GLU A 203 9.66 1.75 8.59
N ALA A 204 8.97 1.66 7.46
CA ALA A 204 7.96 0.65 7.19
C ALA A 204 8.04 0.16 5.75
N ALA A 205 7.89 -1.16 5.55
CA ALA A 205 7.82 -1.74 4.21
C ALA A 205 6.76 -2.84 4.12
N CYS A 206 6.05 -2.88 3.00
CA CYS A 206 4.96 -3.80 2.73
C CYS A 206 5.36 -4.89 1.73
N THR A 207 4.96 -6.12 2.03
CA THR A 207 5.03 -7.28 1.15
C THR A 207 3.65 -7.62 0.55
N THR A 208 3.53 -8.76 -0.15
CA THR A 208 2.25 -9.33 -0.59
C THR A 208 1.87 -10.60 0.20
N VAL A 209 2.58 -10.91 1.27
CA VAL A 209 2.22 -12.00 2.19
C VAL A 209 0.83 -11.71 2.76
N ARG A 210 -0.05 -12.72 2.71
CA ARG A 210 -1.45 -12.55 3.08
C ARG A 210 -1.68 -12.83 4.57
N ALA A 211 -1.73 -11.79 5.38
CA ALA A 211 -2.12 -11.84 6.79
C ALA A 211 -2.61 -10.46 7.24
N TRP A 212 -3.11 -10.36 8.48
CA TRP A 212 -3.21 -9.08 9.17
C TRP A 212 -1.87 -8.77 9.84
N ALA A 213 -1.46 -7.52 9.79
CA ALA A 213 -0.26 -7.03 10.44
C ALA A 213 -0.45 -6.84 11.96
N SER A 214 0.66 -6.78 12.68
CA SER A 214 0.74 -6.38 14.09
C SER A 214 1.90 -5.41 14.25
N ARG A 215 1.89 -4.57 15.27
CA ARG A 215 3.05 -3.75 15.67
C ARG A 215 4.23 -4.57 16.20
N GLU A 216 4.02 -5.87 16.47
CA GLU A 216 5.05 -6.82 16.86
C GLU A 216 5.76 -7.45 15.64
N ASP A 217 5.14 -7.36 14.45
CA ASP A 217 5.75 -7.86 13.21
C ASP A 217 6.96 -7.00 12.82
N ASP A 218 7.83 -7.54 11.98
CA ASP A 218 8.94 -6.78 11.37
C ASP A 218 8.36 -5.61 10.55
N PRO A 219 8.60 -4.35 10.91
CA PRO A 219 8.05 -3.20 10.21
C PRO A 219 8.49 -3.11 8.75
N LEU A 220 9.61 -3.77 8.40
CA LEU A 220 10.10 -3.83 7.03
C LEU A 220 9.60 -5.05 6.24
N ALA A 221 8.63 -5.81 6.76
CA ALA A 221 8.05 -6.97 6.08
C ALA A 221 6.55 -7.14 6.35
N LEU A 222 5.80 -6.04 6.41
CA LEU A 222 4.38 -6.03 6.78
C LEU A 222 3.52 -6.77 5.74
N PRO A 223 2.64 -7.70 6.18
CA PRO A 223 1.75 -8.44 5.30
C PRO A 223 0.59 -7.57 4.82
N ARG A 224 0.05 -7.88 3.64
CA ARG A 224 -1.10 -7.17 3.06
C ARG A 224 -2.17 -8.11 2.50
N ILE A 225 -3.37 -7.60 2.33
CA ILE A 225 -4.50 -8.29 1.72
C ILE A 225 -4.73 -7.70 0.33
N ASN A 226 -4.27 -8.39 -0.71
CA ASN A 226 -4.43 -7.96 -2.09
C ASN A 226 -5.90 -7.96 -2.51
N ILE A 227 -6.46 -6.81 -2.91
CA ILE A 227 -7.85 -6.62 -3.33
C ILE A 227 -7.90 -6.44 -4.85
N ARG A 228 -8.77 -7.22 -5.49
CA ARG A 228 -8.92 -7.28 -6.93
C ARG A 228 -10.38 -7.07 -7.36
N ARG A 229 -10.62 -6.82 -8.67
CA ARG A 229 -11.95 -6.53 -9.25
C ARG A 229 -13.06 -7.53 -8.92
N TYR A 230 -12.69 -8.77 -8.65
CA TYR A 230 -13.66 -9.83 -8.31
C TYR A 230 -13.92 -9.98 -6.80
N ASN A 231 -13.31 -9.13 -5.96
CA ASN A 231 -13.60 -9.08 -4.54
C ASN A 231 -14.87 -8.24 -4.27
N VAL A 232 -16.01 -8.68 -4.82
CA VAL A 232 -17.33 -8.13 -4.45
C VAL A 232 -17.59 -8.32 -2.95
N LEU A 233 -18.52 -7.56 -2.35
CA LEU A 233 -18.66 -7.48 -0.88
C LEU A 233 -18.61 -8.81 -0.11
N PRO A 234 -19.30 -9.89 -0.51
CA PRO A 234 -19.19 -11.16 0.21
C PRO A 234 -17.78 -11.74 0.22
N ARG A 235 -17.09 -11.67 -0.95
CA ARG A 235 -15.70 -12.12 -1.09
C ARG A 235 -14.71 -11.21 -0.38
N PHE A 236 -14.95 -9.90 -0.39
CA PHE A 236 -14.16 -8.92 0.36
C PHE A 236 -14.22 -9.21 1.86
N ALA A 237 -15.42 -9.33 2.42
CA ALA A 237 -15.61 -9.66 3.83
C ALA A 237 -15.01 -11.03 4.22
N GLN A 238 -15.14 -12.03 3.35
CA GLN A 238 -14.54 -13.35 3.54
C GLN A 238 -13.01 -13.25 3.56
N LYS A 239 -12.42 -12.48 2.64
CA LYS A 239 -10.97 -12.31 2.50
C LYS A 239 -10.37 -11.64 3.72
N LEU A 240 -11.03 -10.61 4.27
CA LEU A 240 -10.66 -9.98 5.54
C LEU A 240 -10.60 -11.03 6.67
N ARG A 241 -11.70 -11.76 6.90
CA ARG A 241 -11.76 -12.80 7.96
C ARG A 241 -10.73 -13.92 7.79
N GLN A 242 -10.44 -14.33 6.55
CA GLN A 242 -9.44 -15.37 6.30
C GLN A 242 -8.02 -14.89 6.60
N ALA A 243 -7.69 -13.64 6.23
CA ALA A 243 -6.38 -13.04 6.50
C ALA A 243 -6.16 -12.80 8.00
N GLU A 244 -7.23 -12.50 8.77
CA GLU A 244 -7.18 -12.37 10.23
C GLU A 244 -6.65 -13.64 10.91
N ARG A 245 -6.98 -14.81 10.36
CA ARG A 245 -6.58 -16.12 10.89
C ARG A 245 -5.21 -16.57 10.42
N ALA A 246 -4.69 -15.97 9.35
CA ALA A 246 -3.37 -16.28 8.82
C ALA A 246 -2.28 -15.64 9.71
N ARG A 247 -1.10 -16.27 9.76
CA ARG A 247 0.12 -15.68 10.34
C ARG A 247 1.08 -15.35 9.19
N PRO A 248 1.84 -14.24 9.28
CA PRO A 248 2.88 -13.91 8.30
C PRO A 248 4.02 -14.92 8.31
#